data_5f4fe189ad9e9ea1da985e6f2d9f3a02
#
_entry.id   5f4fe189ad9e9ea1da985e6f2d9f3a02
#
_cell.length_a   1.000
_cell.length_b   1.000
_cell.length_c   1.000
_cell.angle_alpha   90.00
_cell.angle_beta   90.00
_cell.angle_gamma   90.00
#
_symmetry.space_group_name_H-M   'P 1'
#
loop_
_entity.id
_entity.type
_entity.pdbx_description
1 polymer ?
#
loop_
_entity_poly.entity_id
_entity_poly.type
_entity_poly.pdbx_seq_one_letter_code
_entity_poly.pdbx_strand_id
1 'polypeptide(L)'
;LLGAERMIERYSAKIEKRPYYMAEQILPYLEQLQKNGITAQKDPLRVTVLFSGDTGFYSGCRKLYVALQEAVAVGALNAGVRILPGISSVATLAARVGESYEDAAILSMHGKKLNRLSTTVESHEKVFLLTSGSEDIRKIGHLLAEAGLTDCEVIAGYQLSYPEESIRILTPGQCEEITEEGLYTCLIRNPHWQPER
;
A
#
# COMPACT_ATOMS: atom_id res chain seq x y z
N LEU A 1 -12.53 -15.66 -6.78
CA LEU A 1 -11.85 -14.38 -6.55
C LEU A 1 -11.81 -14.08 -5.06
N LEU A 2 -10.64 -13.83 -4.54
CA LEU A 2 -10.38 -13.51 -3.14
C LEU A 2 -9.81 -12.09 -3.03
N GLY A 3 -10.03 -11.41 -1.89
CA GLY A 3 -9.52 -10.07 -1.66
C GLY A 3 -10.36 -9.33 -0.63
N ALA A 4 -9.94 -8.11 -0.27
CA ALA A 4 -10.76 -7.24 0.56
C ALA A 4 -12.11 -6.94 -0.15
N GLU A 5 -13.20 -6.87 0.59
CA GLU A 5 -14.56 -6.74 0.08
C GLU A 5 -14.70 -5.62 -0.95
N ARG A 6 -14.25 -4.42 -0.61
CA ARG A 6 -14.25 -3.25 -1.51
C ARG A 6 -13.52 -3.49 -2.85
N MET A 7 -12.55 -4.39 -2.89
CA MET A 7 -11.81 -4.71 -4.12
C MET A 7 -12.57 -5.71 -4.99
N ILE A 8 -13.09 -6.78 -4.38
CA ILE A 8 -13.76 -7.86 -5.13
C ILE A 8 -15.13 -7.43 -5.65
N GLU A 9 -15.80 -6.48 -5.01
CA GLU A 9 -17.09 -5.93 -5.45
C GLU A 9 -16.99 -5.18 -6.77
N ARG A 10 -15.84 -4.60 -7.09
CA ARG A 10 -15.60 -3.89 -8.36
C ARG A 10 -15.68 -4.79 -9.60
N TYR A 11 -15.65 -6.10 -9.42
CA TYR A 11 -15.73 -7.06 -10.54
C TYR A 11 -17.15 -7.58 -10.70
N SER A 12 -17.76 -7.33 -11.86
CA SER A 12 -19.14 -7.75 -12.19
C SER A 12 -19.25 -9.19 -12.68
N ALA A 13 -18.13 -9.89 -12.93
CA ALA A 13 -18.14 -11.25 -13.46
C ALA A 13 -18.87 -12.22 -12.53
N LYS A 14 -19.58 -13.21 -13.12
CA LYS A 14 -20.24 -14.33 -12.41
C LYS A 14 -19.19 -15.34 -11.92
N ILE A 15 -18.34 -14.92 -10.99
CA ILE A 15 -17.32 -15.75 -10.34
C ILE A 15 -17.59 -15.79 -8.84
N GLU A 16 -17.25 -16.90 -8.22
CA GLU A 16 -17.32 -16.98 -6.76
C GLU A 16 -16.38 -15.95 -6.14
N LYS A 17 -16.88 -15.18 -5.18
CA LYS A 17 -16.15 -14.14 -4.45
C LYS A 17 -16.15 -14.46 -2.96
N ARG A 18 -15.00 -14.29 -2.32
CA ARG A 18 -14.87 -14.39 -0.85
C ARG A 18 -14.04 -13.22 -0.34
N PRO A 19 -14.44 -12.58 0.76
CA PRO A 19 -13.71 -11.44 1.35
C PRO A 19 -12.50 -11.92 2.17
N TYR A 20 -11.68 -12.81 1.59
CA TYR A 20 -10.49 -13.35 2.21
C TYR A 20 -9.26 -12.66 1.64
N TYR A 21 -8.46 -12.04 2.49
CA TYR A 21 -7.23 -11.34 2.10
C TYR A 21 -6.03 -11.63 3.02
N MET A 22 -6.24 -12.36 4.11
CA MET A 22 -5.17 -12.81 5.00
C MET A 22 -4.83 -14.28 4.74
N ALA A 23 -3.56 -14.66 4.95
CA ALA A 23 -3.10 -16.03 4.76
C ALA A 23 -3.88 -17.03 5.61
N GLU A 24 -4.22 -16.65 6.84
CA GLU A 24 -4.97 -17.46 7.82
C GLU A 24 -6.40 -17.79 7.36
N GLN A 25 -6.96 -16.98 6.47
CA GLN A 25 -8.27 -17.20 5.85
C GLN A 25 -8.15 -17.99 4.54
N ILE A 26 -7.13 -17.67 3.76
CA ILE A 26 -6.96 -18.18 2.39
C ILE A 26 -6.48 -19.63 2.40
N LEU A 27 -5.48 -19.97 3.21
CA LEU A 27 -4.93 -21.34 3.23
C LEU A 27 -5.95 -22.41 3.56
N PRO A 28 -6.71 -22.32 4.67
CA PRO A 28 -7.72 -23.33 5.00
C PRO A 28 -8.79 -23.44 3.89
N TYR A 29 -9.15 -22.33 3.27
CA TYR A 29 -10.11 -22.34 2.18
C TYR A 29 -9.58 -23.09 0.93
N LEU A 30 -8.32 -22.88 0.56
CA LEU A 30 -7.70 -23.58 -0.57
C LEU A 30 -7.56 -25.09 -0.30
N GLU A 31 -7.15 -25.46 0.91
CA GLU A 31 -7.09 -26.86 1.34
C GLU A 31 -8.47 -27.55 1.30
N GLN A 32 -9.51 -26.82 1.72
CA GLN A 32 -10.88 -27.34 1.64
C GLN A 32 -11.33 -27.54 0.19
N LEU A 33 -11.03 -26.60 -0.71
CA LEU A 33 -11.33 -26.75 -2.13
C LEU A 33 -10.63 -27.97 -2.72
N GLN A 34 -9.37 -28.22 -2.36
CA GLN A 34 -8.63 -29.39 -2.80
C GLN A 34 -9.25 -30.70 -2.25
N LYS A 35 -9.59 -30.79 -0.96
CA LYS A 35 -10.22 -31.94 -0.34
C LYS A 35 -11.59 -32.27 -0.95
N ASN A 36 -12.34 -31.27 -1.34
CA ASN A 36 -13.65 -31.44 -1.98
C ASN A 36 -13.57 -31.92 -3.45
N GLY A 37 -12.37 -32.24 -3.95
CA GLY A 37 -12.19 -32.75 -5.31
C GLY A 37 -12.40 -31.75 -6.43
N ILE A 38 -12.54 -30.46 -6.10
CA ILE A 38 -12.75 -29.40 -7.11
C ILE A 38 -11.51 -29.26 -8.01
N THR A 39 -10.34 -29.71 -7.54
CA THR A 39 -9.09 -29.75 -8.29
C THR A 39 -8.95 -30.99 -9.19
N ALA A 40 -9.84 -31.97 -9.10
CA ALA A 40 -9.82 -33.20 -9.90
C ALA A 40 -10.51 -33.05 -11.29
N GLN A 41 -10.99 -31.86 -11.62
CA GLN A 41 -11.56 -31.56 -12.92
C GLN A 41 -10.48 -31.47 -14.00
N LYS A 42 -10.90 -31.67 -15.26
CA LYS A 42 -10.01 -31.67 -16.45
C LYS A 42 -9.18 -30.38 -16.59
N ASP A 43 -9.70 -29.26 -16.07
CA ASP A 43 -9.00 -27.97 -16.01
C ASP A 43 -8.64 -27.62 -14.55
N PRO A 44 -7.41 -27.15 -14.29
CA PRO A 44 -7.00 -26.75 -12.95
C PRO A 44 -7.84 -25.56 -12.47
N LEU A 45 -8.29 -25.62 -11.21
CA LEU A 45 -8.97 -24.50 -10.58
C LEU A 45 -8.03 -23.29 -10.49
N ARG A 46 -8.48 -22.14 -10.97
CA ARG A 46 -7.75 -20.87 -10.89
C ARG A 46 -8.32 -20.01 -9.78
N VAL A 47 -7.50 -19.72 -8.78
CA VAL A 47 -7.84 -18.81 -7.69
C VAL A 47 -7.00 -17.55 -7.83
N THR A 48 -7.65 -16.39 -7.88
CA THR A 48 -6.98 -15.09 -7.92
C THR A 48 -7.20 -14.40 -6.59
N VAL A 49 -6.11 -13.91 -5.99
CA VAL A 49 -6.15 -13.10 -4.76
C VAL A 49 -5.75 -11.67 -5.12
N LEU A 50 -6.61 -10.72 -4.79
CA LEU A 50 -6.39 -9.30 -5.05
C LEU A 50 -5.75 -8.62 -3.85
N PHE A 51 -4.68 -7.89 -4.10
CA PHE A 51 -4.03 -6.98 -3.16
C PHE A 51 -4.10 -5.55 -3.68
N SER A 52 -4.22 -4.59 -2.78
CA SER A 52 -4.16 -3.17 -3.12
C SER A 52 -2.73 -2.75 -3.43
N GLY A 53 -2.55 -1.96 -4.47
CA GLY A 53 -1.25 -1.41 -4.87
C GLY A 53 -0.31 -2.45 -5.48
N ASP A 54 0.98 -2.30 -5.24
CA ASP A 54 2.02 -3.20 -5.69
C ASP A 54 2.18 -4.38 -4.72
N THR A 55 2.20 -5.59 -5.24
CA THR A 55 2.35 -6.83 -4.47
C THR A 55 3.72 -6.98 -3.82
N GLY A 56 4.74 -6.31 -4.33
CA GLY A 56 6.11 -6.29 -3.80
C GLY A 56 6.40 -5.15 -2.82
N PHE A 57 5.45 -4.20 -2.64
CA PHE A 57 5.70 -2.97 -1.92
C PHE A 57 4.73 -2.79 -0.73
N TYR A 58 5.21 -3.04 0.49
CA TYR A 58 4.42 -2.97 1.74
C TYR A 58 3.07 -3.73 1.68
N SER A 59 3.04 -4.84 0.96
CA SER A 59 1.85 -5.64 0.71
C SER A 59 1.80 -6.89 1.59
N GLY A 60 0.58 -7.32 1.96
CA GLY A 60 0.33 -8.63 2.58
C GLY A 60 0.65 -9.83 1.66
N CYS A 61 0.85 -9.59 0.37
CA CYS A 61 1.13 -10.62 -0.64
C CYS A 61 2.33 -11.50 -0.25
N ARG A 62 3.41 -10.92 0.28
CA ARG A 62 4.60 -11.67 0.69
C ARG A 62 4.29 -12.72 1.77
N LYS A 63 3.50 -12.34 2.78
CA LYS A 63 3.12 -13.28 3.86
C LYS A 63 2.32 -14.45 3.30
N LEU A 64 1.34 -14.16 2.45
CA LEU A 64 0.56 -15.19 1.77
C LEU A 64 1.43 -16.08 0.89
N TYR A 65 2.33 -15.49 0.10
CA TYR A 65 3.23 -16.23 -0.78
C TYR A 65 4.10 -17.23 0.00
N VAL A 66 4.74 -16.81 1.08
CA VAL A 66 5.55 -17.68 1.93
C VAL A 66 4.71 -18.83 2.48
N ALA A 67 3.53 -18.52 3.03
CA ALA A 67 2.65 -19.53 3.59
C ALA A 67 2.13 -20.55 2.54
N LEU A 68 1.87 -20.09 1.31
CA LEU A 68 1.52 -20.97 0.19
C LEU A 68 2.70 -21.87 -0.22
N GLN A 69 3.92 -21.33 -0.29
CA GLN A 69 5.11 -22.13 -0.61
C GLN A 69 5.37 -23.21 0.45
N GLU A 70 5.20 -22.88 1.73
CA GLU A 70 5.32 -23.84 2.84
C GLU A 70 4.26 -24.95 2.72
N ALA A 71 3.00 -24.59 2.47
CA ALA A 71 1.91 -25.57 2.29
C ALA A 71 2.15 -26.50 1.10
N VAL A 72 2.70 -25.99 0.01
CA VAL A 72 3.09 -26.80 -1.16
C VAL A 72 4.27 -27.71 -0.83
N ALA A 73 5.28 -27.19 -0.15
CA ALA A 73 6.49 -27.96 0.19
C ALA A 73 6.20 -29.17 1.11
N VAL A 74 5.24 -29.03 2.02
CA VAL A 74 4.83 -30.15 2.89
C VAL A 74 3.72 -31.02 2.30
N GLY A 75 3.31 -30.77 1.07
CA GLY A 75 2.25 -31.52 0.37
C GLY A 75 0.82 -31.28 0.85
N ALA A 76 0.60 -30.26 1.69
CA ALA A 76 -0.75 -29.87 2.15
C ALA A 76 -1.56 -29.24 1.02
N LEU A 77 -0.90 -28.56 0.07
CA LEU A 77 -1.51 -27.95 -1.09
C LEU A 77 -0.77 -28.37 -2.38
N ASN A 78 -1.51 -28.79 -3.41
CA ASN A 78 -0.97 -29.02 -4.75
C ASN A 78 -1.35 -27.86 -5.65
N ALA A 79 -0.50 -26.85 -5.74
CA ALA A 79 -0.76 -25.61 -6.48
C ALA A 79 0.52 -24.98 -7.02
N GLY A 80 0.41 -24.38 -8.22
CA GLY A 80 1.39 -23.42 -8.72
C GLY A 80 1.01 -22.01 -8.28
N VAL A 81 1.96 -21.22 -7.81
CA VAL A 81 1.72 -19.84 -7.35
C VAL A 81 2.44 -18.85 -8.27
N ARG A 82 1.74 -17.84 -8.76
CA ARG A 82 2.29 -16.75 -9.55
C ARG A 82 1.91 -15.41 -8.96
N ILE A 83 2.88 -14.53 -8.73
CA ILE A 83 2.67 -13.14 -8.33
C ILE A 83 2.66 -12.27 -9.59
N LEU A 84 1.69 -11.36 -9.67
CA LEU A 84 1.64 -10.31 -10.68
C LEU A 84 1.92 -8.98 -9.99
N PRO A 85 2.77 -8.11 -10.56
CA PRO A 85 3.03 -6.79 -10.02
C PRO A 85 1.80 -5.89 -10.14
N GLY A 86 1.74 -4.87 -9.30
CA GLY A 86 0.78 -3.79 -9.38
C GLY A 86 1.48 -2.43 -9.37
N ILE A 87 0.71 -1.36 -9.26
CA ILE A 87 1.24 -0.01 -9.16
C ILE A 87 1.08 0.46 -7.72
N SER A 88 2.18 0.86 -7.08
CA SER A 88 2.14 1.38 -5.71
C SER A 88 1.48 2.77 -5.65
N SER A 89 0.97 3.14 -4.47
CA SER A 89 0.46 4.49 -4.24
C SER A 89 1.55 5.55 -4.36
N VAL A 90 2.81 5.20 -4.06
CA VAL A 90 3.97 6.08 -4.29
C VAL A 90 4.14 6.37 -5.78
N ALA A 91 4.18 5.34 -6.63
CA ALA A 91 4.30 5.52 -8.07
C ALA A 91 3.09 6.27 -8.66
N THR A 92 1.88 6.01 -8.13
CA THR A 92 0.67 6.72 -8.54
C THR A 92 0.75 8.21 -8.18
N LEU A 93 1.09 8.53 -6.93
CA LEU A 93 1.22 9.93 -6.49
C LEU A 93 2.30 10.66 -7.27
N ALA A 94 3.48 10.05 -7.43
CA ALA A 94 4.59 10.61 -8.21
C ALA A 94 4.15 10.98 -9.64
N ALA A 95 3.48 10.06 -10.33
CA ALA A 95 2.95 10.31 -11.67
C ALA A 95 1.90 11.43 -11.70
N ARG A 96 1.05 11.56 -10.69
CA ARG A 96 0.02 12.62 -10.61
C ARG A 96 0.60 14.01 -10.41
N VAL A 97 1.74 14.11 -9.73
CA VAL A 97 2.38 15.40 -9.43
C VAL A 97 3.58 15.69 -10.33
N GLY A 98 3.87 14.81 -11.31
CA GLY A 98 4.95 14.97 -12.26
C GLY A 98 6.35 14.82 -11.66
N GLU A 99 6.47 14.02 -10.60
CA GLU A 99 7.73 13.80 -9.87
C GLU A 99 8.35 12.44 -10.17
N SER A 100 9.67 12.37 -10.13
CA SER A 100 10.44 11.14 -10.02
C SER A 100 10.55 10.72 -8.54
N TYR A 101 10.65 9.42 -8.28
CA TYR A 101 10.87 8.88 -6.93
C TYR A 101 12.15 8.04 -6.81
N GLU A 102 13.01 8.07 -7.81
CA GLU A 102 14.27 7.31 -7.85
C GLU A 102 15.20 7.69 -6.70
N ASP A 103 15.30 9.01 -6.41
CA ASP A 103 16.16 9.58 -5.37
C ASP A 103 15.39 9.91 -4.07
N ALA A 104 14.14 9.47 -3.97
CA ALA A 104 13.32 9.76 -2.81
C ALA A 104 13.53 8.74 -1.69
N ALA A 105 13.55 9.21 -0.46
CA ALA A 105 13.37 8.32 0.68
C ALA A 105 11.92 7.84 0.76
N ILE A 106 11.72 6.58 1.15
CA ILE A 106 10.39 6.01 1.32
C ILE A 106 10.23 5.51 2.75
N LEU A 107 9.25 6.06 3.45
CA LEU A 107 8.92 5.70 4.83
C LEU A 107 7.50 5.13 4.90
N SER A 108 7.24 4.36 5.95
CA SER A 108 5.90 3.85 6.25
C SER A 108 5.54 4.16 7.68
N MET A 109 4.35 4.73 7.88
CA MET A 109 3.78 5.00 9.19
C MET A 109 3.07 3.78 9.81
N HIS A 110 2.82 2.72 9.03
CA HIS A 110 2.15 1.52 9.51
C HIS A 110 2.92 0.84 10.65
N GLY A 111 2.47 1.06 11.89
CA GLY A 111 3.00 0.40 13.09
C GLY A 111 4.40 0.84 13.54
N LYS A 112 4.96 1.92 13.02
CA LYS A 112 6.29 2.43 13.40
C LYS A 112 6.21 3.87 13.94
N LYS A 113 7.02 4.15 14.97
CA LYS A 113 7.23 5.53 15.42
C LYS A 113 8.06 6.29 14.37
N LEU A 114 7.60 7.47 13.99
CA LEU A 114 8.28 8.35 13.02
C LEU A 114 9.49 9.10 13.62
N ASN A 115 10.24 8.47 14.51
CA ASN A 115 11.38 9.12 15.19
C ASN A 115 12.49 9.61 14.24
N ARG A 116 12.36 9.33 12.92
CA ARG A 116 13.33 9.71 11.90
C ARG A 116 12.74 10.61 10.81
N LEU A 117 11.50 11.07 10.95
CA LEU A 117 10.88 11.85 9.86
C LEU A 117 11.67 13.12 9.58
N SER A 118 11.90 13.96 10.58
CA SER A 118 12.59 15.24 10.42
C SER A 118 14.00 15.05 9.86
N THR A 119 14.79 14.16 10.46
CA THR A 119 16.16 13.87 9.97
C THR A 119 16.17 13.29 8.55
N THR A 120 15.14 12.52 8.17
CA THR A 120 15.04 12.01 6.80
C THR A 120 14.70 13.14 5.84
N VAL A 121 13.77 14.04 6.21
CA VAL A 121 13.40 15.19 5.37
C VAL A 121 14.57 16.18 5.24
N GLU A 122 15.34 16.40 6.30
CA GLU A 122 16.54 17.24 6.24
C GLU A 122 17.61 16.69 5.27
N SER A 123 17.72 15.37 5.17
CA SER A 123 18.73 14.70 4.34
C SER A 123 18.27 14.32 2.92
N HIS A 124 17.03 14.60 2.53
CA HIS A 124 16.49 14.26 1.21
C HIS A 124 15.64 15.40 0.64
N GLU A 125 15.72 15.59 -0.66
CA GLU A 125 14.85 16.51 -1.39
C GLU A 125 13.38 16.06 -1.32
N LYS A 126 13.16 14.75 -1.44
CA LYS A 126 11.85 14.13 -1.52
C LYS A 126 11.72 12.96 -0.56
N VAL A 127 10.62 12.94 0.20
CA VAL A 127 10.29 11.82 1.10
C VAL A 127 8.86 11.38 0.88
N PHE A 128 8.66 10.15 0.41
CA PHE A 128 7.33 9.54 0.33
C PHE A 128 6.98 8.82 1.62
N LEU A 129 5.73 8.98 2.05
CA LEU A 129 5.19 8.30 3.23
C LEU A 129 3.92 7.52 2.88
N LEU A 130 3.93 6.25 3.26
CA LEU A 130 2.72 5.43 3.33
C LEU A 130 2.04 5.69 4.66
N THR A 131 0.82 6.16 4.63
CA THR A 131 0.04 6.56 5.80
C THR A 131 -1.19 5.69 5.97
N SER A 132 -1.77 5.70 7.17
CA SER A 132 -2.97 4.92 7.50
C SER A 132 -4.26 5.75 7.40
N GLY A 133 -4.16 7.09 7.41
CA GLY A 133 -5.34 7.95 7.39
C GLY A 133 -5.01 9.43 7.60
N SER A 134 -6.05 10.23 7.80
CA SER A 134 -5.97 11.68 8.03
C SER A 134 -5.12 12.04 9.25
N GLU A 135 -5.21 11.28 10.33
CA GLU A 135 -4.42 11.49 11.53
C GLU A 135 -2.92 11.47 11.27
N ASP A 136 -2.46 10.57 10.39
CA ASP A 136 -1.05 10.51 10.01
C ASP A 136 -0.61 11.77 9.27
N ILE A 137 -1.45 12.36 8.42
CA ILE A 137 -1.13 13.61 7.71
C ILE A 137 -0.99 14.77 8.71
N ARG A 138 -1.92 14.90 9.65
CA ARG A 138 -1.82 15.91 10.72
C ARG A 138 -0.56 15.75 11.54
N LYS A 139 -0.24 14.51 11.93
CA LYS A 139 0.96 14.17 12.69
C LYS A 139 2.25 14.49 11.93
N ILE A 140 2.30 14.25 10.61
CA ILE A 140 3.42 14.65 9.74
C ILE A 140 3.61 16.17 9.82
N GLY A 141 2.54 16.94 9.61
CA GLY A 141 2.59 18.40 9.68
C GLY A 141 3.11 18.90 11.02
N HIS A 142 2.62 18.33 12.12
CA HIS A 142 3.05 18.68 13.47
C HIS A 142 4.56 18.40 13.71
N LEU A 143 5.04 17.20 13.33
CA LEU A 143 6.44 16.82 13.46
C LEU A 143 7.38 17.71 12.61
N LEU A 144 6.96 18.10 11.41
CA LEU A 144 7.73 19.01 10.56
C LEU A 144 7.79 20.42 11.19
N ALA A 145 6.66 20.91 11.70
CA ALA A 145 6.61 22.22 12.36
C ALA A 145 7.46 22.27 13.63
N GLU A 146 7.41 21.23 14.47
CA GLU A 146 8.28 21.08 15.66
C GLU A 146 9.76 21.05 15.31
N ALA A 147 10.12 20.48 14.15
CA ALA A 147 11.49 20.44 13.67
C ALA A 147 11.94 21.73 12.95
N GLY A 148 11.07 22.77 12.85
CA GLY A 148 11.38 23.99 12.12
C GLY A 148 11.34 23.88 10.60
N LEU A 149 10.83 22.76 10.06
CA LEU A 149 10.72 22.48 8.62
C LEU A 149 9.39 23.03 8.05
N THR A 150 9.07 24.28 8.38
CA THR A 150 7.79 24.93 8.07
C THR A 150 7.59 25.28 6.62
N ASP A 151 8.68 25.38 5.85
CA ASP A 151 8.67 25.74 4.41
C ASP A 151 8.57 24.50 3.50
N CYS A 152 8.57 23.30 4.08
CA CYS A 152 8.35 22.08 3.33
C CYS A 152 6.94 22.04 2.74
N GLU A 153 6.82 21.47 1.54
CA GLU A 153 5.52 21.16 0.96
C GLU A 153 5.09 19.74 1.34
N VAL A 154 3.88 19.60 1.82
CA VAL A 154 3.26 18.30 2.14
C VAL A 154 2.18 18.04 1.11
N ILE A 155 2.43 17.14 0.18
CA ILE A 155 1.51 16.77 -0.89
C ILE A 155 0.75 15.54 -0.43
N ALA A 156 -0.52 15.70 -0.10
CA ALA A 156 -1.41 14.66 0.38
C ALA A 156 -2.28 14.12 -0.76
N GLY A 157 -2.00 12.90 -1.21
CA GLY A 157 -2.81 12.17 -2.18
C GLY A 157 -3.87 11.33 -1.46
N TYR A 158 -5.13 11.70 -1.59
CA TYR A 158 -6.28 11.04 -0.99
C TYR A 158 -6.93 10.08 -1.98
N GLN A 159 -7.28 8.88 -1.54
CA GLN A 159 -8.02 7.86 -2.29
C GLN A 159 -7.51 7.67 -3.74
N LEU A 160 -6.18 7.63 -3.92
CA LEU A 160 -5.56 7.49 -5.24
C LEU A 160 -6.13 6.30 -6.03
N SER A 161 -6.49 6.54 -7.29
CA SER A 161 -7.13 5.59 -8.20
C SER A 161 -8.58 5.19 -7.85
N TYR A 162 -9.21 5.91 -6.93
CA TYR A 162 -10.65 5.82 -6.65
C TYR A 162 -11.39 7.03 -7.22
N PRO A 163 -12.74 6.96 -7.36
CA PRO A 163 -13.53 8.10 -7.87
C PRO A 163 -13.37 9.38 -7.04
N GLU A 164 -13.08 9.24 -5.76
CA GLU A 164 -12.90 10.33 -4.79
C GLU A 164 -11.45 10.86 -4.76
N GLU A 165 -10.60 10.45 -5.71
CA GLU A 165 -9.20 10.88 -5.77
C GLU A 165 -9.07 12.40 -5.70
N SER A 166 -8.26 12.87 -4.77
CA SER A 166 -7.86 14.28 -4.71
C SER A 166 -6.42 14.44 -4.24
N ILE A 167 -5.80 15.54 -4.63
CA ILE A 167 -4.43 15.88 -4.25
C ILE A 167 -4.43 17.30 -3.69
N ARG A 168 -3.89 17.47 -2.49
CA ARG A 168 -3.73 18.76 -1.85
C ARG A 168 -2.24 19.02 -1.58
N ILE A 169 -1.81 20.24 -1.89
CA ILE A 169 -0.46 20.72 -1.55
C ILE A 169 -0.63 21.66 -0.36
N LEU A 170 0.04 21.35 0.74
CA LEU A 170 -0.14 21.95 2.05
C LEU A 170 1.22 22.39 2.59
N THR A 171 1.23 23.42 3.41
CA THR A 171 2.33 23.64 4.37
C THR A 171 2.16 22.70 5.58
N PRO A 172 3.20 22.46 6.39
CA PRO A 172 3.08 21.67 7.62
C PRO A 172 1.95 22.15 8.54
N GLY A 173 1.77 23.46 8.71
CA GLY A 173 0.67 24.02 9.51
C GLY A 173 -0.73 23.77 8.94
N GLN A 174 -0.87 23.68 7.63
CA GLN A 174 -2.17 23.41 6.99
C GLN A 174 -2.56 21.92 7.04
N CYS A 175 -1.65 21.03 7.43
CA CYS A 175 -2.00 19.61 7.58
C CYS A 175 -3.11 19.36 8.62
N GLU A 176 -3.30 20.25 9.58
CA GLU A 176 -4.40 20.20 10.56
C GLU A 176 -5.78 20.33 9.92
N GLU A 177 -5.87 20.90 8.72
CA GLU A 177 -7.13 21.05 7.98
C GLU A 177 -7.61 19.73 7.35
N ILE A 178 -6.78 18.67 7.35
CA ILE A 178 -7.15 17.36 6.82
C ILE A 178 -8.04 16.63 7.81
N THR A 179 -9.32 16.51 7.49
CA THR A 179 -10.34 15.86 8.32
C THR A 179 -11.00 14.66 7.65
N GLU A 180 -10.91 14.53 6.34
CA GLU A 180 -11.54 13.46 5.57
C GLU A 180 -10.90 12.11 5.90
N GLU A 181 -11.72 11.16 6.38
CA GLU A 181 -11.24 9.81 6.67
C GLU A 181 -11.05 9.00 5.39
N GLY A 182 -9.94 8.30 5.27
CA GLY A 182 -9.64 7.46 4.12
C GLY A 182 -8.17 7.15 3.95
N LEU A 183 -7.82 6.59 2.78
CA LEU A 183 -6.44 6.22 2.46
C LEU A 183 -5.67 7.44 1.94
N TYR A 184 -4.53 7.68 2.52
CA TYR A 184 -3.60 8.72 2.08
C TYR A 184 -2.24 8.14 1.70
N THR A 185 -1.59 8.80 0.77
CA THR A 185 -0.15 8.69 0.48
C THR A 185 0.41 10.11 0.46
N CYS A 186 1.53 10.33 1.10
CA CYS A 186 2.10 11.66 1.24
C CYS A 186 3.46 11.72 0.53
N LEU A 187 3.73 12.87 -0.10
CA LEU A 187 5.06 13.27 -0.55
C LEU A 187 5.43 14.58 0.16
N ILE A 188 6.58 14.60 0.80
CA ILE A 188 7.17 15.82 1.36
C ILE A 188 8.28 16.27 0.41
N ARG A 189 8.26 17.55 0.02
CA ARG A 189 9.35 18.22 -0.68
C ARG A 189 10.06 19.19 0.25
N ASN A 190 11.38 19.05 0.35
CA ASN A 190 12.22 19.95 1.13
C ASN A 190 12.90 20.94 0.19
N PRO A 191 12.48 22.23 0.15
CA PRO A 191 13.04 23.22 -0.75
C PRO A 191 14.46 23.65 -0.37
N HIS A 192 14.92 23.32 0.85
CA HIS A 192 16.23 23.70 1.37
C HIS A 192 17.28 22.60 1.24
N TRP A 193 16.87 21.40 0.75
CA TRP A 193 17.83 20.32 0.53
C TRP A 193 18.86 20.71 -0.53
N GLN A 194 20.13 20.42 -0.24
CA GLN A 194 21.23 20.58 -1.18
C GLN A 194 22.01 19.27 -1.25
N PRO A 195 22.34 18.77 -2.45
CA PRO A 195 23.15 17.57 -2.59
C PRO A 195 24.50 17.77 -1.91
N GLU A 196 24.95 16.75 -1.19
CA GLU A 196 26.32 16.74 -0.68
C GLU A 196 27.28 16.81 -1.88
N ARG A 197 28.24 17.73 -1.81
CA ARG A 197 29.22 17.97 -2.88
C ARG A 197 30.32 16.92 -2.83
#